data_ebd22cf1a20e988be72912d5eb9fc6d5
#
_entry.id   ebd22cf1a20e988be72912d5eb9fc6d5
#
_cell.length_a   1.000
_cell.length_b   1.000
_cell.length_c   1.000
_cell.angle_alpha   90.00
_cell.angle_beta   90.00
_cell.angle_gamma   90.00
#
_symmetry.space_group_name_H-M   'P 1'
#
loop_
_entity.id
_entity.type
_entity.pdbx_description
1 polymer ?
#
loop_
_entity_poly.entity_id
_entity_poly.type
_entity_poly.pdbx_seq_one_letter_code
_entity_poly.pdbx_strand_id
1 'polypeptide(L)'
;RLRQIARHETDDQLILQMYQQLFDDRDPVSQPGTATGTPGDWWTVFALVPDVFRHAVQGFGVYRSPQRFLDPVLRELGQTRAGWARGSQFVFSQHCKSCRALGMSEEMIAAIPSWAASDLFTPVQRAVLAYTDCLVLDGGRTPDGVFAALKEHLSDEEILELTYITALYDMH
;
A
#
# COMPACT_ATOMS: atom_id res chain seq x y z
N ARG A 1 15.79 -13.99 -10.93
CA ARG A 1 14.41 -13.52 -10.71
C ARG A 1 13.47 -14.71 -10.86
N LEU A 2 12.30 -14.65 -10.20
CA LEU A 2 11.27 -15.68 -10.37
C LEU A 2 10.67 -15.59 -11.79
N ARG A 3 10.18 -16.73 -12.31
CA ARG A 3 9.46 -16.73 -13.58
C ARG A 3 8.10 -16.05 -13.44
N GLN A 4 7.58 -15.59 -14.53
CA GLN A 4 6.25 -15.04 -14.65
C GLN A 4 5.30 -16.06 -15.25
N ILE A 5 4.02 -15.99 -14.93
CA ILE A 5 2.97 -16.86 -15.45
C ILE A 5 2.22 -16.12 -16.56
N ALA A 6 2.29 -16.66 -17.76
CA ALA A 6 1.52 -16.17 -18.90
C ALA A 6 0.03 -16.56 -18.79
N ARG A 7 -0.85 -15.87 -19.52
CA ARG A 7 -2.29 -16.14 -19.48
C ARG A 7 -2.64 -17.59 -19.81
N HIS A 8 -1.95 -18.21 -20.74
CA HIS A 8 -2.20 -19.58 -21.17
C HIS A 8 -1.60 -20.66 -20.26
N GLU A 9 -0.82 -20.26 -19.24
CA GLU A 9 -0.17 -21.15 -18.28
C GLU A 9 -0.99 -21.35 -17.00
N THR A 10 -2.17 -20.73 -16.88
CA THR A 10 -3.03 -20.82 -15.70
C THR A 10 -4.49 -21.05 -16.10
N ASP A 11 -5.20 -21.80 -15.29
CA ASP A 11 -6.66 -21.99 -15.35
C ASP A 11 -7.38 -21.42 -14.10
N ASP A 12 -6.63 -20.80 -13.18
CA ASP A 12 -7.22 -20.16 -12.00
C ASP A 12 -8.06 -18.95 -12.40
N GLN A 13 -9.34 -19.00 -12.04
CA GLN A 13 -10.34 -18.03 -12.46
C GLN A 13 -10.05 -16.62 -11.89
N LEU A 14 -9.50 -16.53 -10.67
CA LEU A 14 -9.18 -15.24 -10.07
C LEU A 14 -7.99 -14.58 -10.78
N ILE A 15 -6.96 -15.38 -11.11
CA ILE A 15 -5.80 -14.89 -11.85
C ILE A 15 -6.24 -14.39 -13.23
N LEU A 16 -7.03 -15.18 -13.95
CA LEU A 16 -7.55 -14.80 -15.27
C LEU A 16 -8.42 -13.54 -15.21
N GLN A 17 -9.26 -13.41 -14.18
CA GLN A 17 -10.06 -12.22 -13.96
C GLN A 17 -9.19 -10.98 -13.72
N MET A 18 -8.16 -11.09 -12.89
CA MET A 18 -7.25 -9.97 -12.64
C MET A 18 -6.44 -9.60 -13.89
N TYR A 19 -6.00 -10.60 -14.66
CA TYR A 19 -5.34 -10.34 -15.94
C TYR A 19 -6.26 -9.61 -16.91
N GLN A 20 -7.53 -10.01 -16.99
CA GLN A 20 -8.51 -9.33 -17.83
C GLN A 20 -8.71 -7.86 -17.43
N GLN A 21 -8.80 -7.58 -16.13
CA GLN A 21 -8.98 -6.22 -15.63
C GLN A 21 -7.76 -5.30 -15.85
N LEU A 22 -6.56 -5.88 -15.79
CA LEU A 22 -5.31 -5.09 -15.78
C LEU A 22 -4.64 -5.00 -17.15
N PHE A 23 -4.82 -6.01 -17.99
CA PHE A 23 -4.11 -6.15 -19.26
C PHE A 23 -5.06 -6.31 -20.47
N ASP A 24 -6.38 -6.26 -20.24
CA ASP A 24 -7.40 -6.56 -21.26
C ASP A 24 -7.19 -7.95 -21.86
N ASP A 25 -7.22 -8.09 -23.19
CA ASP A 25 -7.00 -9.36 -23.89
C ASP A 25 -5.52 -9.68 -24.11
N ARG A 26 -4.61 -8.80 -23.69
CA ARG A 26 -3.16 -8.99 -23.85
C ARG A 26 -2.64 -10.09 -22.93
N ASP A 27 -1.61 -10.77 -23.38
CA ASP A 27 -0.82 -11.62 -22.49
C ASP A 27 0.13 -10.76 -21.65
N PRO A 28 0.05 -10.83 -20.29
CA PRO A 28 0.76 -9.91 -19.42
C PRO A 28 2.29 -10.10 -19.42
N VAL A 29 2.79 -11.26 -19.87
CA VAL A 29 4.23 -11.56 -19.92
C VAL A 29 4.85 -11.06 -21.21
N SER A 30 4.23 -11.35 -22.34
CA SER A 30 4.72 -10.94 -23.65
C SER A 30 4.37 -9.49 -24.02
N GLN A 31 3.32 -8.94 -23.42
CA GLN A 31 2.82 -7.58 -23.62
C GLN A 31 2.56 -6.88 -22.27
N PRO A 32 3.61 -6.57 -21.50
CA PRO A 32 3.48 -5.99 -20.18
C PRO A 32 2.89 -4.57 -20.23
N GLY A 33 2.45 -4.11 -19.09
CA GLY A 33 1.89 -2.76 -18.91
C GLY A 33 0.41 -2.80 -18.54
N THR A 34 0.11 -2.41 -17.31
CA THR A 34 -1.25 -2.33 -16.80
C THR A 34 -1.91 -1.02 -17.17
N ALA A 35 -3.23 -0.95 -17.08
CA ALA A 35 -4.01 0.27 -17.23
C ALA A 35 -3.61 1.37 -16.21
N THR A 36 -2.96 1.00 -15.10
CA THR A 36 -2.45 1.94 -14.07
C THR A 36 -1.06 2.48 -14.38
N GLY A 37 -0.47 2.10 -15.53
CA GLY A 37 0.85 2.58 -15.97
C GLY A 37 2.03 1.89 -15.27
N THR A 38 1.86 0.66 -14.82
CA THR A 38 2.92 -0.18 -14.22
C THR A 38 3.24 -1.37 -15.12
N PRO A 39 4.45 -1.97 -15.05
CA PRO A 39 4.77 -3.17 -15.82
C PRO A 39 3.82 -4.34 -15.55
N GLY A 40 3.38 -4.52 -14.31
CA GLY A 40 2.45 -5.57 -13.91
C GLY A 40 3.11 -6.91 -13.56
N ASP A 41 4.42 -6.95 -13.45
CA ASP A 41 5.19 -8.15 -13.13
C ASP A 41 4.89 -8.72 -11.74
N TRP A 42 4.46 -7.88 -10.79
CA TRP A 42 3.94 -8.34 -9.51
C TRP A 42 2.82 -9.38 -9.71
N TRP A 43 1.85 -9.07 -10.56
CA TRP A 43 0.70 -9.93 -10.82
C TRP A 43 1.10 -11.26 -11.43
N THR A 44 2.00 -11.22 -12.40
CA THR A 44 2.46 -12.42 -13.11
C THR A 44 3.38 -13.30 -12.28
N VAL A 45 4.14 -12.72 -11.35
CA VAL A 45 4.98 -13.47 -10.40
C VAL A 45 4.14 -14.09 -9.28
N PHE A 46 3.21 -13.36 -8.70
CA PHE A 46 2.32 -13.90 -7.65
C PHE A 46 1.43 -15.03 -8.16
N ALA A 47 1.09 -15.02 -9.44
CA ALA A 47 0.36 -16.12 -10.10
C ALA A 47 1.08 -17.47 -10.06
N LEU A 48 2.38 -17.51 -9.72
CA LEU A 48 3.11 -18.79 -9.49
C LEU A 48 2.45 -19.65 -8.40
N VAL A 49 1.84 -19.01 -7.40
CA VAL A 49 1.20 -19.69 -6.27
C VAL A 49 -0.20 -19.11 -6.11
N PRO A 50 -1.24 -19.75 -6.66
CA PRO A 50 -2.60 -19.22 -6.67
C PRO A 50 -3.15 -18.84 -5.30
N ASP A 51 -2.82 -19.59 -4.24
CA ASP A 51 -3.28 -19.28 -2.88
C ASP A 51 -2.62 -17.99 -2.33
N VAL A 52 -1.34 -17.77 -2.63
CA VAL A 52 -0.65 -16.52 -2.27
C VAL A 52 -1.25 -15.34 -3.06
N PHE A 53 -1.50 -15.54 -4.35
CA PHE A 53 -2.18 -14.55 -5.18
C PHE A 53 -3.55 -14.16 -4.61
N ARG A 54 -4.37 -15.16 -4.27
CA ARG A 54 -5.71 -14.99 -3.69
C ARG A 54 -5.66 -14.20 -2.38
N HIS A 55 -4.75 -14.56 -1.48
CA HIS A 55 -4.57 -13.86 -0.22
C HIS A 55 -4.19 -12.38 -0.43
N ALA A 56 -3.26 -12.10 -1.35
CA ALA A 56 -2.83 -10.74 -1.66
C ALA A 56 -3.99 -9.90 -2.26
N VAL A 57 -4.75 -10.48 -3.20
CA VAL A 57 -5.93 -9.81 -3.79
C VAL A 57 -7.00 -9.52 -2.74
N GLN A 58 -7.23 -10.45 -1.80
CA GLN A 58 -8.14 -10.21 -0.66
C GLN A 58 -7.66 -9.07 0.24
N GLY A 59 -6.35 -8.96 0.48
CA GLY A 59 -5.73 -7.83 1.20
C GLY A 59 -6.04 -6.49 0.53
N PHE A 60 -5.92 -6.40 -0.80
CA PHE A 60 -6.35 -5.20 -1.54
C PHE A 60 -7.86 -4.95 -1.43
N GLY A 61 -8.67 -5.99 -1.32
CA GLY A 61 -10.11 -5.88 -1.05
C GLY A 61 -10.39 -5.21 0.31
N VAL A 62 -9.64 -5.56 1.35
CA VAL A 62 -9.71 -4.88 2.65
C VAL A 62 -9.35 -3.41 2.51
N TYR A 63 -8.22 -3.09 1.90
CA TYR A 63 -7.77 -1.73 1.68
C TYR A 63 -8.80 -0.85 0.95
N ARG A 64 -9.45 -1.39 -0.08
CA ARG A 64 -10.40 -0.66 -0.95
C ARG A 64 -11.82 -0.63 -0.40
N SER A 65 -12.13 -1.36 0.64
CA SER A 65 -13.47 -1.44 1.19
C SER A 65 -13.96 -0.07 1.68
N PRO A 66 -15.19 0.33 1.34
CA PRO A 66 -15.78 1.55 1.87
C PRO A 66 -16.16 1.45 3.36
N GLN A 67 -16.04 0.26 3.95
CA GLN A 67 -16.34 -0.02 5.36
C GLN A 67 -15.12 0.13 6.27
N ARG A 68 -14.14 0.94 5.87
CA ARG A 68 -12.98 1.25 6.72
C ARG A 68 -13.33 2.28 7.77
N PHE A 69 -12.84 2.07 8.99
CA PHE A 69 -12.95 3.04 10.08
C PHE A 69 -11.91 4.16 9.90
N LEU A 70 -10.71 3.78 9.50
CA LEU A 70 -9.60 4.71 9.33
C LEU A 70 -9.86 5.70 8.19
N ASP A 71 -9.64 6.98 8.47
CA ASP A 71 -9.69 8.04 7.48
C ASP A 71 -8.77 7.72 6.28
N PRO A 72 -9.26 7.86 5.03
CA PRO A 72 -8.50 7.49 3.84
C PRO A 72 -7.22 8.32 3.66
N VAL A 73 -7.15 9.57 4.12
CA VAL A 73 -5.94 10.39 4.04
C VAL A 73 -4.87 9.85 4.99
N LEU A 74 -5.26 9.48 6.22
CA LEU A 74 -4.35 8.88 7.20
C LEU A 74 -3.83 7.53 6.71
N ARG A 75 -4.70 6.73 6.11
CA ARG A 75 -4.33 5.46 5.48
C ARG A 75 -3.28 5.66 4.39
N GLU A 76 -3.52 6.57 3.45
CA GLU A 76 -2.57 6.82 2.35
C GLU A 76 -1.24 7.41 2.84
N LEU A 77 -1.27 8.24 3.88
CA LEU A 77 -0.05 8.74 4.53
C LEU A 77 0.83 7.58 5.03
N GLY A 78 0.24 6.65 5.79
CA GLY A 78 0.97 5.49 6.30
C GLY A 78 1.59 4.66 5.17
N GLN A 79 0.84 4.36 4.13
CA GLN A 79 1.30 3.56 3.00
C GLN A 79 2.36 4.26 2.16
N THR A 80 2.17 5.55 1.89
CA THR A 80 3.16 6.35 1.15
C THR A 80 4.48 6.40 1.92
N ARG A 81 4.40 6.62 3.25
CA ARG A 81 5.59 6.63 4.10
C ARG A 81 6.25 5.26 4.16
N ALA A 82 5.50 4.17 4.30
CA ALA A 82 6.03 2.81 4.28
C ALA A 82 6.78 2.52 2.99
N GLY A 83 6.18 2.85 1.84
CA GLY A 83 6.83 2.70 0.54
C GLY A 83 8.15 3.46 0.42
N TRP A 84 8.19 4.70 0.90
CA TRP A 84 9.43 5.48 0.94
C TRP A 84 10.46 4.85 1.88
N ALA A 85 10.08 4.56 3.11
CA ALA A 85 10.98 4.06 4.15
C ALA A 85 11.62 2.71 3.77
N ARG A 86 10.91 1.87 3.03
CA ARG A 86 11.40 0.57 2.52
C ARG A 86 12.10 0.67 1.16
N GLY A 87 12.17 1.85 0.56
CA GLY A 87 12.80 2.06 -0.74
C GLY A 87 12.01 1.45 -1.91
N SER A 88 10.71 1.18 -1.72
CA SER A 88 9.84 0.69 -2.77
C SER A 88 9.36 1.85 -3.64
N GLN A 89 10.04 2.11 -4.74
CA GLN A 89 9.64 3.14 -5.71
C GLN A 89 8.22 2.87 -6.26
N PHE A 90 7.87 1.60 -6.45
CA PHE A 90 6.55 1.21 -6.91
C PHE A 90 5.47 1.63 -5.91
N VAL A 91 5.54 1.17 -4.67
CA VAL A 91 4.56 1.49 -3.62
C VAL A 91 4.46 3.01 -3.44
N PHE A 92 5.59 3.69 -3.24
CA PHE A 92 5.62 5.13 -3.07
C PHE A 92 4.91 5.86 -4.20
N SER A 93 5.26 5.56 -5.46
CA SER A 93 4.68 6.26 -6.62
C SER A 93 3.18 6.03 -6.77
N GLN A 94 2.69 4.81 -6.50
CA GLN A 94 1.26 4.53 -6.60
C GLN A 94 0.47 5.24 -5.49
N HIS A 95 0.98 5.24 -4.25
CA HIS A 95 0.30 5.90 -3.14
C HIS A 95 0.40 7.43 -3.19
N CYS A 96 1.43 8.03 -3.81
CA CYS A 96 1.41 9.44 -4.16
C CYS A 96 0.23 9.81 -5.10
N LYS A 97 -0.13 8.93 -6.04
CA LYS A 97 -1.33 9.14 -6.89
C LYS A 97 -2.61 9.09 -6.06
N SER A 98 -2.70 8.15 -5.12
CA SER A 98 -3.85 8.05 -4.21
C SER A 98 -3.96 9.27 -3.29
N CYS A 99 -2.85 9.77 -2.75
CA CYS A 99 -2.81 11.00 -1.98
C CYS A 99 -3.37 12.19 -2.77
N ARG A 100 -2.97 12.36 -4.03
CA ARG A 100 -3.52 13.39 -4.93
C ARG A 100 -5.01 13.25 -5.14
N ALA A 101 -5.48 12.02 -5.36
CA ALA A 101 -6.91 11.74 -5.55
C ALA A 101 -7.75 12.08 -4.31
N LEU A 102 -7.15 12.05 -3.11
CA LEU A 102 -7.76 12.47 -1.85
C LEU A 102 -7.60 13.96 -1.55
N GLY A 103 -7.00 14.72 -2.46
CA GLY A 103 -6.86 16.18 -2.33
C GLY A 103 -5.66 16.63 -1.49
N MET A 104 -4.69 15.78 -1.21
CA MET A 104 -3.45 16.21 -0.57
C MET A 104 -2.63 17.08 -1.51
N SER A 105 -2.05 18.17 -0.98
CA SER A 105 -1.22 19.06 -1.78
C SER A 105 0.12 18.41 -2.19
N GLU A 106 0.68 18.87 -3.32
CA GLU A 106 1.99 18.39 -3.77
C GLU A 106 3.10 18.68 -2.75
N GLU A 107 2.98 19.79 -2.02
CA GLU A 107 3.91 20.15 -0.95
C GLU A 107 3.87 19.13 0.21
N MET A 108 2.68 18.72 0.64
CA MET A 108 2.53 17.68 1.67
C MET A 108 3.09 16.34 1.18
N ILE A 109 2.76 15.94 -0.05
CA ILE A 109 3.24 14.68 -0.62
C ILE A 109 4.78 14.69 -0.71
N ALA A 110 5.37 15.77 -1.19
CA ALA A 110 6.82 15.94 -1.26
C ALA A 110 7.50 15.97 0.12
N ALA A 111 6.79 16.37 1.18
CA ALA A 111 7.30 16.41 2.54
C ALA A 111 7.26 15.05 3.27
N ILE A 112 6.50 14.06 2.80
CA ILE A 112 6.39 12.73 3.44
C ILE A 112 7.77 12.07 3.69
N PRO A 113 8.74 12.12 2.78
CA PRO A 113 10.09 11.61 3.01
C PRO A 113 10.80 12.19 4.24
N SER A 114 10.60 13.46 4.51
CA SER A 114 11.22 14.21 5.60
C SER A 114 10.19 14.81 6.57
N TRP A 115 9.10 14.10 6.78
CA TRP A 115 7.92 14.55 7.51
C TRP A 115 8.24 15.15 8.90
N ALA A 116 9.23 14.59 9.60
CA ALA A 116 9.58 15.04 10.96
C ALA A 116 10.12 16.49 10.98
N ALA A 117 10.72 16.95 9.88
CA ALA A 117 11.25 18.30 9.70
C ALA A 117 10.24 19.28 9.05
N SER A 118 9.00 18.85 8.82
CA SER A 118 7.97 19.64 8.14
C SER A 118 6.85 20.04 9.09
N ASP A 119 6.36 21.26 8.96
CA ASP A 119 5.22 21.79 9.74
C ASP A 119 3.87 21.63 8.99
N LEU A 120 3.86 20.93 7.84
CA LEU A 120 2.66 20.76 7.02
C LEU A 120 1.68 19.71 7.58
N PHE A 121 2.11 18.87 8.52
CA PHE A 121 1.32 17.75 9.02
C PHE A 121 0.62 18.11 10.35
N THR A 122 -0.66 17.80 10.43
CA THR A 122 -1.43 17.92 11.68
C THR A 122 -0.93 16.95 12.76
N PRO A 123 -1.26 17.14 14.03
CA PRO A 123 -0.85 16.22 15.12
C PRO A 123 -1.19 14.75 14.82
N VAL A 124 -2.40 14.44 14.35
CA VAL A 124 -2.80 13.07 14.01
C VAL A 124 -1.98 12.52 12.84
N GLN A 125 -1.72 13.31 11.81
CA GLN A 125 -0.90 12.90 10.68
C GLN A 125 0.54 12.60 11.10
N ARG A 126 1.10 13.42 11.99
CA ARG A 126 2.42 13.18 12.57
C ARG A 126 2.47 11.90 13.41
N ALA A 127 1.43 11.63 14.21
CA ALA A 127 1.33 10.39 14.97
C ALA A 127 1.28 9.16 14.07
N VAL A 128 0.52 9.21 12.97
CA VAL A 128 0.46 8.15 11.96
C VAL A 128 1.81 7.93 11.29
N LEU A 129 2.51 9.00 10.90
CA LEU A 129 3.82 8.91 10.25
C LEU A 129 4.89 8.34 11.21
N ALA A 130 4.90 8.78 12.49
CA ALA A 130 5.79 8.24 13.50
C ALA A 130 5.52 6.76 13.79
N TYR A 131 4.26 6.38 13.89
CA TYR A 131 3.86 4.98 14.08
C TYR A 131 4.24 4.12 12.87
N THR A 132 4.06 4.63 11.66
CA THR A 132 4.49 3.95 10.43
C THR A 132 6.00 3.69 10.46
N ASP A 133 6.81 4.67 10.86
CA ASP A 133 8.27 4.47 10.98
C ASP A 133 8.61 3.37 12.00
N CYS A 134 7.92 3.31 13.14
CA CYS A 134 8.08 2.22 14.10
C CYS A 134 7.75 0.85 13.50
N LEU A 135 6.69 0.76 12.69
CA LEU A 135 6.31 -0.50 12.03
C LEU A 135 7.38 -0.96 11.03
N VAL A 136 7.83 -0.05 10.14
CA VAL A 136 8.60 -0.45 8.96
C VAL A 136 10.12 -0.29 9.12
N LEU A 137 10.60 0.60 10.00
CA LEU A 137 12.02 0.81 10.24
C LEU A 137 12.52 0.12 11.50
N ASP A 138 11.68 0.04 12.55
CA ASP A 138 12.07 -0.49 13.86
C ASP A 138 11.52 -1.90 14.13
N GLY A 139 11.01 -2.58 13.09
CA GLY A 139 10.50 -3.94 13.19
C GLY A 139 9.27 -4.07 14.12
N GLY A 140 8.41 -3.06 14.14
CA GLY A 140 7.17 -3.01 14.92
C GLY A 140 7.38 -2.61 16.39
N ARG A 141 8.59 -2.24 16.80
CA ARG A 141 8.83 -1.74 18.16
C ARG A 141 8.33 -0.30 18.28
N THR A 142 7.22 -0.13 18.97
CA THR A 142 6.57 1.18 19.16
C THR A 142 6.80 1.66 20.60
N PRO A 143 7.52 2.77 20.82
CA PRO A 143 7.63 3.39 22.13
C PRO A 143 6.28 3.82 22.67
N ASP A 144 6.07 3.71 23.99
CA ASP A 144 4.80 4.06 24.65
C ASP A 144 4.32 5.48 24.30
N GLY A 145 5.24 6.44 24.18
CA GLY A 145 4.90 7.82 23.83
C GLY A 145 4.36 7.97 22.40
N VAL A 146 4.87 7.19 21.44
CA VAL A 146 4.34 7.20 20.07
C VAL A 146 2.95 6.57 20.04
N PHE A 147 2.78 5.44 20.75
CA PHE A 147 1.48 4.78 20.82
C PHE A 147 0.44 5.63 21.57
N ALA A 148 0.83 6.31 22.65
CA ALA A 148 -0.04 7.23 23.38
C ALA A 148 -0.51 8.39 22.48
N ALA A 149 0.41 9.02 21.73
CA ALA A 149 0.05 10.08 20.78
C ALA A 149 -0.92 9.59 19.69
N LEU A 150 -0.78 8.35 19.22
CA LEU A 150 -1.71 7.76 18.26
C LEU A 150 -3.11 7.58 18.89
N LYS A 151 -3.15 7.07 20.14
CA LYS A 151 -4.38 6.85 20.91
C LYS A 151 -5.14 8.13 21.27
N GLU A 152 -4.50 9.29 21.29
CA GLU A 152 -5.17 10.58 21.46
C GLU A 152 -6.10 10.92 20.29
N HIS A 153 -5.89 10.31 19.13
CA HIS A 153 -6.57 10.68 17.89
C HIS A 153 -7.36 9.55 17.23
N LEU A 154 -6.96 8.29 17.45
CA LEU A 154 -7.52 7.13 16.78
C LEU A 154 -8.10 6.12 17.76
N SER A 155 -9.19 5.48 17.36
CA SER A 155 -9.76 4.31 18.05
C SER A 155 -8.89 3.07 17.90
N ASP A 156 -9.18 2.01 18.64
CA ASP A 156 -8.49 0.73 18.53
C ASP A 156 -8.72 0.08 17.16
N GLU A 157 -9.91 0.25 16.59
CA GLU A 157 -10.25 -0.24 15.26
C GLU A 157 -9.45 0.47 14.17
N GLU A 158 -9.34 1.79 14.24
CA GLU A 158 -8.54 2.58 13.29
C GLU A 158 -7.05 2.26 13.38
N ILE A 159 -6.53 2.07 14.60
CA ILE A 159 -5.12 1.67 14.82
C ILE A 159 -4.88 0.27 14.26
N LEU A 160 -5.81 -0.67 14.49
CA LEU A 160 -5.71 -2.02 13.92
C LEU A 160 -5.70 -2.00 12.40
N GLU A 161 -6.58 -1.23 11.77
CA GLU A 161 -6.62 -1.06 10.32
C GLU A 161 -5.32 -0.42 9.79
N LEU A 162 -4.84 0.65 10.42
CA LEU A 162 -3.58 1.29 10.06
C LEU A 162 -2.41 0.31 10.14
N THR A 163 -2.33 -0.45 11.22
CA THR A 163 -1.27 -1.45 11.43
C THR A 163 -1.30 -2.52 10.34
N TYR A 164 -2.46 -3.14 10.15
CA TYR A 164 -2.61 -4.23 9.19
C TYR A 164 -2.32 -3.79 7.75
N ILE A 165 -2.92 -2.67 7.34
CA ILE A 165 -2.78 -2.17 5.97
C ILE A 165 -1.35 -1.69 5.71
N THR A 166 -0.72 -0.99 6.67
CA THR A 166 0.68 -0.54 6.54
C THR A 166 1.64 -1.74 6.45
N ALA A 167 1.45 -2.76 7.31
CA ALA A 167 2.25 -3.99 7.27
C ALA A 167 2.07 -4.76 5.94
N LEU A 168 0.86 -4.78 5.38
CA LEU A 168 0.62 -5.37 4.06
C LEU A 168 1.47 -4.70 2.97
N TYR A 169 1.59 -3.38 3.01
CA TYR A 169 2.41 -2.62 2.06
C TYR A 169 3.91 -2.61 2.38
N ASP A 170 4.30 -2.99 3.58
CA ASP A 170 5.69 -3.30 3.92
C ASP A 170 6.12 -4.65 3.34
N MET A 171 5.20 -5.61 3.28
CA MET A 171 5.43 -6.94 2.73
C MET A 171 5.53 -6.94 1.19
N HIS A 172 4.83 -6.05 0.49
CA HIS A 172 4.76 -5.95 -0.98
C HIS A 172 5.82 -5.03 -1.55
#